data_e1c35a5c6a4488a72a3db19014365b71
#
_entry.id   e1c35a5c6a4488a72a3db19014365b71
#
_cell.length_a   1.000
_cell.length_b   1.000
_cell.length_c   1.000
_cell.angle_alpha   90.00
_cell.angle_beta   90.00
_cell.angle_gamma   90.00
#
_symmetry.space_group_name_H-M   'P 1'
#
loop_
_entity.id
_entity.type
_entity.pdbx_description
1 polymer ?
#
loop_
_entity_poly.entity_id
_entity_poly.type
_entity_poly.pdbx_seq_one_letter_code
_entity_poly.pdbx_strand_id
1 'polypeptide(L)'
;FIKMLFLTIDPANDYYWKTHPTYNKALKNGDVGLDIPMQCSVLIPANCQSFKINLQFKTEPSHGYMLVPRSSISKTTVRLANSIGIIDKNYRGDVMVMVDNIGKTDV
;
A
#
# COMPACT_ATOMS: atom_id res chain seq x y z
N PHE A 1 -0.41 -0.85 -13.46
CA PHE A 1 -0.44 -0.14 -12.18
C PHE A 1 -0.38 -1.10 -11.01
N ILE A 2 0.44 -0.76 -10.03
CA ILE A 2 0.47 -1.45 -8.75
C ILE A 2 -0.45 -0.71 -7.80
N LYS A 3 -1.42 -1.41 -7.23
CA LYS A 3 -2.31 -0.84 -6.22
C LYS A 3 -1.96 -1.39 -4.87
N MET A 4 -1.95 -0.52 -3.87
CA MET A 4 -1.67 -0.85 -2.49
C MET A 4 -2.92 -0.73 -1.63
N LEU A 5 -2.95 -1.49 -0.56
CA LEU A 5 -4.02 -1.48 0.43
C LEU A 5 -3.47 -1.18 1.81
N PHE A 6 -4.18 -0.37 2.56
CA PHE A 6 -4.08 -0.40 4.00
C PHE A 6 -4.93 -1.54 4.54
N LEU A 7 -4.36 -2.30 5.46
CA LEU A 7 -5.11 -3.23 6.27
C LEU A 7 -5.01 -2.83 7.73
N THR A 8 -6.15 -2.61 8.36
CA THR A 8 -6.21 -2.38 9.80
C THR A 8 -6.93 -3.55 10.46
N ILE A 9 -6.68 -3.75 11.75
CA ILE A 9 -7.32 -4.82 12.52
C ILE A 9 -8.82 -4.58 12.60
N ASP A 10 -9.22 -3.32 12.84
CA ASP A 10 -10.62 -2.93 12.94
C ASP A 10 -10.83 -1.53 12.37
N PRO A 11 -11.01 -1.42 11.05
CA PRO A 11 -11.19 -0.13 10.40
C PRO A 11 -12.40 0.65 10.94
N ALA A 12 -13.45 -0.05 11.38
CA ALA A 12 -14.67 0.59 11.86
C ALA A 12 -14.46 1.37 13.16
N ASN A 13 -13.49 0.96 13.98
CA ASN A 13 -13.17 1.60 15.25
C ASN A 13 -11.98 2.55 15.18
N ASP A 14 -11.29 2.62 14.06
CA ASP A 14 -10.15 3.52 13.88
C ASP A 14 -10.63 4.87 13.35
N TYR A 15 -10.59 5.87 14.23
CA TYR A 15 -11.08 7.22 13.90
C TYR A 15 -10.40 7.80 12.66
N TYR A 16 -9.10 7.60 12.51
CA TYR A 16 -8.36 8.13 11.38
C TYR A 16 -8.89 7.57 10.05
N TRP A 17 -9.11 6.27 10.01
CA TRP A 17 -9.61 5.62 8.81
C TRP A 17 -10.98 6.12 8.40
N LYS A 18 -11.81 6.54 9.37
CA LYS A 18 -13.14 7.10 9.09
C LYS A 18 -13.09 8.40 8.31
N THR A 19 -11.97 9.10 8.34
CA THR A 19 -11.80 10.35 7.57
C THR A 19 -11.12 10.11 6.22
N HIS A 20 -10.69 8.89 5.93
CA HIS A 20 -10.02 8.56 4.68
C HIS A 20 -11.02 8.63 3.50
N PRO A 21 -10.64 9.23 2.33
CA PRO A 21 -11.58 9.43 1.22
C PRO A 21 -12.27 8.17 0.73
N THR A 22 -11.62 7.01 0.82
CA THR A 22 -12.17 5.73 0.36
C THR A 22 -12.85 4.92 1.46
N TYR A 23 -12.93 5.45 2.68
CA TYR A 23 -13.46 4.70 3.83
C TYR A 23 -14.91 4.27 3.63
N ASN A 24 -15.79 5.21 3.28
CA ASN A 24 -17.21 4.92 3.13
C ASN A 24 -17.46 3.88 2.03
N LYS A 25 -16.72 3.96 0.94
CA LYS A 25 -16.80 2.99 -0.15
C LYS A 25 -16.36 1.62 0.31
N ALA A 26 -15.22 1.53 0.99
CA ALA A 26 -14.69 0.27 1.51
C ALA A 26 -15.66 -0.36 2.50
N LEU A 27 -16.18 0.43 3.44
CA LEU A 27 -17.14 -0.05 4.43
C LEU A 27 -18.42 -0.58 3.79
N LYS A 28 -18.96 0.17 2.83
CA LYS A 28 -20.19 -0.22 2.12
C LYS A 28 -20.01 -1.51 1.33
N ASN A 29 -18.85 -1.70 0.71
CA ASN A 29 -18.54 -2.88 -0.07
C ASN A 29 -18.12 -4.08 0.78
N GLY A 30 -17.88 -3.90 2.08
CA GLY A 30 -17.33 -4.94 2.94
C GLY A 30 -15.86 -5.22 2.66
N ASP A 31 -15.11 -4.24 2.16
CA ASP A 31 -13.71 -4.41 1.83
C ASP A 31 -12.87 -4.59 3.10
N VAL A 32 -11.82 -5.41 3.00
CA VAL A 32 -10.92 -5.70 4.12
C VAL A 32 -10.02 -4.51 4.42
N GLY A 33 -9.66 -3.72 3.40
CA GLY A 33 -8.73 -2.62 3.55
C GLY A 33 -9.11 -1.41 2.71
N LEU A 34 -8.30 -0.38 2.83
CA LEU A 34 -8.47 0.88 2.10
C LEU A 34 -7.42 0.98 1.00
N ASP A 35 -7.84 1.36 -0.19
CA ASP A 35 -6.92 1.60 -1.30
C ASP A 35 -6.12 2.89 -1.08
N ILE A 36 -4.82 2.81 -1.35
CA ILE A 36 -3.95 3.98 -1.39
C ILE A 36 -3.80 4.38 -2.86
N PRO A 37 -4.28 5.57 -3.24
CA PRO A 37 -4.06 6.05 -4.60
C PRO A 37 -2.59 6.38 -4.83
N MET A 38 -2.05 5.97 -5.97
CA MET A 38 -0.72 6.39 -6.39
C MET A 38 -0.76 7.85 -6.81
N GLN A 39 0.17 8.64 -6.29
CA GLN A 39 0.22 10.09 -6.57
C GLN A 39 0.91 10.40 -7.90
N CYS A 40 1.72 9.49 -8.40
CA CYS A 40 2.42 9.66 -9.67
C CYS A 40 2.71 8.31 -10.31
N SER A 41 3.03 8.32 -11.60
CA SER A 41 3.51 7.14 -12.29
C SER A 41 4.97 6.90 -11.95
N VAL A 42 5.34 5.63 -11.76
CA VAL A 42 6.70 5.22 -11.45
C VAL A 42 7.11 4.10 -12.39
N LEU A 43 8.29 4.23 -12.98
CA LEU A 43 8.89 3.17 -13.79
C LEU A 43 9.75 2.29 -12.87
N ILE A 44 9.43 1.01 -12.81
CA ILE A 44 10.19 0.04 -12.03
C ILE A 44 11.11 -0.72 -12.99
N PRO A 45 12.44 -0.52 -12.88
CA PRO A 45 13.36 -1.14 -13.83
C PRO A 45 13.27 -2.66 -13.86
N ALA A 46 13.54 -3.23 -15.00
CA ALA A 46 13.65 -4.67 -15.16
C ALA A 46 14.73 -5.23 -14.24
N ASN A 47 14.50 -6.43 -13.74
CA ASN A 47 15.50 -7.21 -13.02
C ASN A 47 16.15 -6.43 -11.87
N CYS A 48 15.34 -5.71 -11.09
CA CYS A 48 15.80 -4.95 -9.95
C CYS A 48 15.24 -5.48 -8.64
N GLN A 49 15.98 -5.26 -7.56
CA GLN A 49 15.59 -5.65 -6.21
C GLN A 49 15.49 -4.43 -5.30
N SER A 50 14.53 -4.45 -4.41
CA SER A 50 14.35 -3.44 -3.36
C SER A 50 14.28 -2.01 -3.93
N PHE A 51 13.57 -1.84 -5.01
CA PHE A 51 13.32 -0.52 -5.58
C PHE A 51 12.35 0.24 -4.70
N LYS A 52 12.80 1.39 -4.18
CA LYS A 52 12.00 2.20 -3.25
C LYS A 52 10.99 3.05 -4.00
N ILE A 53 9.73 2.97 -3.60
CA ILE A 53 8.67 3.84 -4.07
C ILE A 53 8.12 4.62 -2.88
N ASN A 54 8.21 5.95 -2.94
CA ASN A 54 7.55 6.81 -1.98
C ASN A 54 6.10 7.02 -2.43
N LEU A 55 5.15 6.59 -1.62
CA LEU A 55 3.73 6.71 -1.94
C LEU A 55 3.21 8.13 -1.76
N GLN A 56 4.05 9.04 -1.25
CA GLN A 56 3.70 10.44 -0.98
C GLN A 56 2.47 10.57 -0.11
N PHE A 57 2.42 9.75 0.92
CA PHE A 57 1.26 9.59 1.78
C PHE A 57 1.72 9.46 3.23
N LYS A 58 1.08 10.19 4.11
CA LYS A 58 1.34 10.15 5.55
C LYS A 58 0.09 9.69 6.29
N THR A 59 0.28 8.99 7.39
CA THR A 59 -0.82 8.47 8.18
C THR A 59 -0.68 8.88 9.64
N GLU A 60 -1.82 8.94 10.32
CA GLU A 60 -1.89 9.19 11.76
C GLU A 60 -2.92 8.23 12.37
N PRO A 61 -2.66 6.92 12.29
CA PRO A 61 -3.61 5.91 12.74
C PRO A 61 -3.60 5.75 14.25
N SER A 62 -4.69 5.22 14.81
CA SER A 62 -4.76 4.84 16.22
C SER A 62 -4.11 3.49 16.50
N HIS A 63 -3.87 2.69 15.47
CA HIS A 63 -3.24 1.37 15.54
C HIS A 63 -2.16 1.23 14.49
N GLY A 64 -1.23 0.30 14.71
CA GLY A 64 -0.37 -0.17 13.63
C GLY A 64 -1.20 -0.81 12.52
N TYR A 65 -0.66 -0.85 11.32
CA TYR A 65 -1.37 -1.44 10.19
C TYR A 65 -0.41 -2.15 9.25
N MET A 66 -0.97 -2.98 8.38
CA MET A 66 -0.23 -3.65 7.33
C MET A 66 -0.48 -2.97 5.99
N LEU A 67 0.59 -2.86 5.21
CA LEU A 67 0.56 -2.38 3.84
C LEU A 67 0.78 -3.57 2.92
N VAL A 68 -0.19 -3.84 2.07
CA VAL A 68 -0.14 -4.99 1.17
C VAL A 68 -0.55 -4.56 -0.24
N PRO A 69 -0.05 -5.26 -1.27
CA PRO A 69 -0.52 -4.99 -2.63
C PRO A 69 -1.90 -5.62 -2.87
N ARG A 70 -2.62 -5.07 -3.82
CA ARG A 70 -3.85 -5.71 -4.28
C ARG A 70 -3.53 -6.94 -5.14
N SER A 71 -4.54 -7.81 -5.26
CA SER A 71 -4.38 -9.07 -6.01
C SER A 71 -3.92 -8.89 -7.46
N SER A 72 -4.21 -7.74 -8.07
CA SER A 72 -3.78 -7.45 -9.44
C SER A 72 -2.27 -7.45 -9.64
N ILE A 73 -1.48 -7.33 -8.56
CA ILE A 73 -0.02 -7.43 -8.65
C ILE A 73 0.40 -8.82 -9.18
N SER A 74 -0.42 -9.83 -8.95
CA SER A 74 -0.13 -11.19 -9.42
C SER A 74 -0.06 -11.31 -10.95
N LYS A 75 -0.59 -10.33 -11.66
CA LYS A 75 -0.53 -10.26 -13.14
C LYS A 75 0.71 -9.54 -13.65
N THR A 76 1.58 -9.12 -12.75
CA THR A 76 2.80 -8.38 -13.08
C THR A 76 4.02 -9.18 -12.65
N THR A 77 5.21 -8.71 -13.06
CA THR A 77 6.49 -9.27 -12.59
C THR A 77 7.00 -8.58 -11.33
N VAL A 78 6.16 -7.77 -10.69
CA VAL A 78 6.53 -7.00 -9.50
C VAL A 78 5.95 -7.66 -8.25
N ARG A 79 6.71 -7.59 -7.17
CA ARG A 79 6.29 -8.08 -5.86
C ARG A 79 6.88 -7.20 -4.77
N LEU A 80 6.26 -7.18 -3.58
CA LEU A 80 6.88 -6.54 -2.42
C LEU A 80 8.12 -7.30 -2.00
N ALA A 81 9.23 -6.58 -1.82
CA ALA A 81 10.49 -7.19 -1.41
C ALA A 81 10.41 -7.80 -0.02
N ASN A 82 9.58 -7.25 0.85
CA ASN A 82 9.40 -7.71 2.23
C ASN A 82 8.08 -8.47 2.45
N SER A 83 7.39 -8.85 1.40
CA SER A 83 6.09 -9.53 1.41
C SER A 83 4.95 -8.68 1.97
N ILE A 84 5.06 -8.21 3.20
CA ILE A 84 4.07 -7.36 3.87
C ILE A 84 4.83 -6.24 4.57
N GLY A 85 4.37 -5.00 4.39
CA GLY A 85 4.86 -3.86 5.14
C GLY A 85 4.11 -3.73 6.47
N ILE A 86 4.84 -3.61 7.57
CA ILE A 86 4.28 -3.37 8.89
C ILE A 86 4.59 -1.94 9.27
N ILE A 87 3.55 -1.16 9.52
CA ILE A 87 3.68 0.25 9.84
C ILE A 87 3.24 0.47 11.29
N ASP A 88 4.14 1.02 12.10
CA ASP A 88 3.85 1.32 13.49
C ASP A 88 2.88 2.50 13.62
N LYS A 89 2.05 2.47 14.65
CA LYS A 89 1.08 3.54 14.89
C LYS A 89 1.71 4.93 15.06
N ASN A 90 2.94 4.98 15.49
CA ASN A 90 3.66 6.25 15.74
C ASN A 90 4.47 6.74 14.53
N TYR A 91 4.51 5.98 13.45
CA TYR A 91 5.22 6.40 12.24
C TYR A 91 4.49 7.56 11.56
N ARG A 92 5.19 8.68 11.35
CA ARG A 92 4.63 9.90 10.77
C ARG A 92 5.33 10.33 9.48
N GLY A 93 6.31 9.56 9.03
CA GLY A 93 6.98 9.81 7.75
C GLY A 93 6.13 9.38 6.55
N ASP A 94 6.66 9.59 5.36
CA ASP A 94 6.03 9.11 4.15
C ASP A 94 5.97 7.59 4.14
N VAL A 95 4.82 7.06 3.75
CA VAL A 95 4.67 5.62 3.55
C VAL A 95 5.41 5.23 2.28
N MET A 96 6.31 4.27 2.42
CA MET A 96 7.15 3.79 1.32
C MET A 96 6.99 2.30 1.14
N VAL A 97 7.19 1.83 -0.08
CA VAL A 97 7.24 0.41 -0.38
C VAL A 97 8.55 0.08 -1.08
N MET A 98 9.03 -1.12 -0.83
CA MET A 98 10.15 -1.71 -1.56
C MET A 98 9.61 -2.82 -2.44
N VAL A 99 9.92 -2.78 -3.72
CA VAL A 99 9.47 -3.78 -4.67
C VAL A 99 10.63 -4.40 -5.42
N ASP A 100 10.44 -5.64 -5.83
CA ASP A 100 11.31 -6.33 -6.77
C ASP A 100 10.59 -6.44 -8.10
N ASN A 101 11.29 -6.17 -9.19
CA ASN A 101 10.84 -6.54 -10.52
C ASN A 101 11.69 -7.70 -11.01
N ILE A 102 11.11 -8.89 -11.03
CA ILE A 102 11.82 -10.11 -11.43
C ILE A 102 11.72 -10.37 -12.93
N GLY A 103 11.08 -9.48 -13.67
CA GLY A 103 10.90 -9.60 -15.10
C GLY A 103 12.05 -9.01 -15.90
N LYS A 104 12.00 -9.24 -17.21
CA LYS A 104 13.02 -8.79 -18.18
C LYS A 104 12.70 -7.43 -18.80
N THR A 105 11.55 -6.86 -18.45
CA THR A 105 11.10 -5.57 -18.96
C THR A 105 10.74 -4.65 -17.80
N ASP A 106 10.87 -3.35 -18.02
CA ASP A 106 10.43 -2.34 -17.06
C ASP A 106 8.91 -2.39 -16.88
N VAL A 107 8.45 -2.04 -15.69
CA VAL A 107 7.02 -2.01 -15.38
C VAL A 107 6.56 -0.62 -14.99
#